data_7a665f6eeb3b2d0201c913f81927bdd7
#
_entry.id   7a665f6eeb3b2d0201c913f81927bdd7
#
_cell.length_a   1.000
_cell.length_b   1.000
_cell.length_c   1.000
_cell.angle_alpha   90.00
_cell.angle_beta   90.00
_cell.angle_gamma   90.00
#
_symmetry.space_group_name_H-M   'P 1'
#
loop_
_entity.id
_entity.type
_entity.pdbx_description
1 polymer ?
#
loop_
_entity_poly.entity_id
_entity_poly.type
_entity_poly.pdbx_seq_one_letter_code
_entity_poly.pdbx_strand_id
1 'polypeptide(L)'
;ELVKLIEECRDKKGKIDLDMVYLKLIDNYTISIYTAKELYNYKLHEAADKESAAKQKKQELTAKLDSILAGYKEKREELNEKFEVVSGGKVVTRVRKYSKEEIDLAVRRVSRIVKIGMFMNRYPAELSGGQQQRVAIARTLAPEPQVLFMDEPLSNLDAKLRLEMRYELQRLHVETGSTFVYVTHDQMEAMTLATKICLINNGVLQQYEAPLTVYSRPNNLFVADFVGNPSINFIEARGVQNENGSLDVTILDGRKAKFVPKEHLDLLRWFTERDKNEADEAAHHQEQMQDKKSVEKSNKDEVFKYHIARVNEDDYALQEAPVITNEDFVIGVRPEALQLHDGAGLDGVIYGAMPTGMESTIKLRIGDFLLTGVVFGNTAYKIGQEVK
;
A
#
# COMPACT_ATOMS: atom_id res chain seq x y z
N GLU A 1 24.22 4.53 32.17
CA GLU A 1 23.39 5.07 31.03
C GLU A 1 22.40 6.12 31.50
N LEU A 2 21.51 5.81 32.49
CA LEU A 2 20.51 6.74 33.03
C LEU A 2 21.13 8.08 33.48
N VAL A 3 22.19 8.03 34.26
CA VAL A 3 22.88 9.22 34.76
C VAL A 3 23.49 10.03 33.64
N LYS A 4 24.10 9.38 32.64
CA LYS A 4 24.67 10.04 31.45
C LYS A 4 23.58 10.77 30.67
N LEU A 5 22.44 10.12 30.45
CA LEU A 5 21.31 10.68 29.74
C LEU A 5 20.75 11.93 30.45
N ILE A 6 20.65 11.90 31.81
CA ILE A 6 20.19 13.05 32.59
C ILE A 6 21.19 14.21 32.49
N GLU A 7 22.50 13.94 32.57
CA GLU A 7 23.53 14.95 32.44
C GLU A 7 23.55 15.61 31.05
N GLU A 8 23.26 14.87 29.98
CA GLU A 8 23.12 15.40 28.62
C GLU A 8 21.94 16.37 28.46
N CYS A 9 20.99 16.38 29.39
CA CYS A 9 19.85 17.27 29.41
C CYS A 9 20.08 18.54 30.26
N ARG A 10 21.33 18.85 30.63
CA ARG A 10 21.66 20.11 31.30
C ARG A 10 21.79 21.25 30.30
N ASP A 11 21.20 22.38 30.64
CA ASP A 11 21.38 23.61 29.89
C ASP A 11 22.76 24.24 30.16
N LYS A 12 23.10 25.32 29.41
CA LYS A 12 24.35 26.07 29.57
C LYS A 12 24.52 26.70 30.98
N LYS A 13 23.45 26.75 31.77
CA LYS A 13 23.47 27.30 33.14
C LYS A 13 23.49 26.17 34.19
N GLY A 14 23.66 24.93 33.76
CA GLY A 14 23.73 23.77 34.63
C GLY A 14 22.36 23.24 35.16
N LYS A 15 21.25 23.83 34.69
CA LYS A 15 19.90 23.39 35.09
C LYS A 15 19.46 22.21 34.21
N ILE A 16 18.86 21.19 34.82
CA ILE A 16 18.32 20.04 34.12
C ILE A 16 16.96 20.41 33.52
N ASP A 17 16.82 20.16 32.21
CA ASP A 17 15.55 20.22 31.52
C ASP A 17 14.78 18.92 31.75
N LEU A 18 13.80 18.95 32.67
CA LEU A 18 13.03 17.77 33.08
C LEU A 18 12.16 17.21 31.94
N ASP A 19 11.63 18.06 31.09
CA ASP A 19 10.80 17.61 29.98
C ASP A 19 11.62 16.85 28.95
N MET A 20 12.84 17.33 28.68
CA MET A 20 13.79 16.63 27.84
C MET A 20 14.29 15.30 28.48
N VAL A 21 14.52 15.27 29.79
CA VAL A 21 14.90 14.05 30.50
C VAL A 21 13.81 13.00 30.35
N TYR A 22 12.56 13.35 30.64
CA TYR A 22 11.44 12.41 30.54
C TYR A 22 11.24 11.94 29.10
N LEU A 23 11.29 12.81 28.12
CA LEU A 23 11.22 12.46 26.69
C LEU A 23 12.30 11.44 26.30
N LYS A 24 13.55 11.73 26.62
CA LYS A 24 14.68 10.81 26.32
C LYS A 24 14.55 9.47 27.04
N LEU A 25 14.09 9.45 28.30
CA LEU A 25 13.88 8.20 29.03
C LEU A 25 12.79 7.36 28.41
N ILE A 26 11.66 7.99 28.04
CA ILE A 26 10.56 7.33 27.37
C ILE A 26 11.01 6.76 26.03
N ASP A 27 11.75 7.55 25.25
CA ASP A 27 12.19 7.17 23.91
C ASP A 27 13.25 6.08 23.90
N ASN A 28 14.22 6.12 24.81
CA ASN A 28 15.31 5.15 24.81
C ASN A 28 14.91 3.80 25.44
N TYR A 29 14.00 3.82 26.42
CA TYR A 29 13.67 2.61 27.20
C TYR A 29 12.23 2.13 26.99
N THR A 30 11.44 2.81 26.17
CA THR A 30 10.04 2.44 25.90
C THR A 30 9.22 2.29 27.19
N ILE A 31 9.32 3.26 28.09
CA ILE A 31 8.66 3.29 29.39
C ILE A 31 7.60 4.38 29.47
N SER A 32 6.67 4.25 30.44
CA SER A 32 5.66 5.28 30.73
C SER A 32 6.26 6.56 31.32
N ILE A 33 5.53 7.67 31.24
CA ILE A 33 5.91 8.92 31.92
C ILE A 33 6.01 8.72 33.44
N TYR A 34 5.20 7.82 34.00
CA TYR A 34 5.23 7.50 35.44
C TYR A 34 6.53 6.82 35.81
N THR A 35 6.92 5.79 35.05
CA THR A 35 8.20 5.09 35.24
C THR A 35 9.38 6.02 34.99
N ALA A 36 9.34 6.90 34.00
CA ALA A 36 10.38 7.88 33.75
C ALA A 36 10.56 8.85 34.94
N LYS A 37 9.45 9.32 35.53
CA LYS A 37 9.48 10.15 36.74
C LYS A 37 10.03 9.39 37.94
N GLU A 38 9.63 8.13 38.14
CA GLU A 38 10.19 7.28 39.23
C GLU A 38 11.70 7.11 39.06
N LEU A 39 12.17 6.81 37.83
CA LEU A 39 13.61 6.66 37.55
C LEU A 39 14.38 7.94 37.85
N TYR A 40 13.86 9.10 37.49
CA TYR A 40 14.47 10.38 37.81
C TYR A 40 14.51 10.63 39.33
N ASN A 41 13.41 10.31 40.03
CA ASN A 41 13.28 10.51 41.47
C ASN A 41 14.25 9.67 42.31
N TYR A 42 14.88 8.64 41.75
CA TYR A 42 15.95 7.90 42.44
C TYR A 42 17.21 8.74 42.66
N LYS A 43 17.28 9.92 42.04
CA LYS A 43 18.37 10.89 42.22
C LYS A 43 19.78 10.33 42.08
N LEU A 44 19.94 9.26 41.28
CA LEU A 44 21.25 8.64 41.05
C LEU A 44 22.28 9.61 40.49
N HIS A 45 21.83 10.64 39.75
CA HIS A 45 22.65 11.69 39.19
C HIS A 45 23.21 12.67 40.26
N GLU A 46 22.58 12.75 41.44
CA GLU A 46 22.99 13.57 42.56
C GLU A 46 23.94 12.81 43.51
N ALA A 47 24.03 11.47 43.39
CA ALA A 47 24.84 10.66 44.28
C ALA A 47 26.34 10.92 44.08
N ALA A 48 27.10 10.97 45.18
CA ALA A 48 28.54 11.11 45.16
C ALA A 48 29.24 9.93 44.48
N ASP A 49 28.78 8.71 44.78
CA ASP A 49 29.17 7.48 44.09
C ASP A 49 27.96 6.92 43.34
N LYS A 50 27.91 7.25 42.05
CA LYS A 50 26.80 6.91 41.16
C LYS A 50 26.70 5.40 40.90
N GLU A 51 27.82 4.70 40.86
CA GLU A 51 27.87 3.27 40.60
C GLU A 51 27.33 2.45 41.76
N SER A 52 27.77 2.78 42.99
CA SER A 52 27.28 2.14 44.21
C SER A 52 25.80 2.37 44.43
N ALA A 53 25.32 3.61 44.25
CA ALA A 53 23.91 3.95 44.36
C ALA A 53 23.03 3.20 43.32
N ALA A 54 23.51 3.06 42.09
CA ALA A 54 22.82 2.30 41.05
C ALA A 54 22.75 0.81 41.38
N LYS A 55 23.83 0.23 41.90
CA LYS A 55 23.88 -1.17 42.32
C LYS A 55 22.92 -1.45 43.47
N GLN A 56 22.91 -0.58 44.49
CA GLN A 56 21.98 -0.68 45.60
C GLN A 56 20.51 -0.61 45.15
N LYS A 57 20.20 0.34 44.25
CA LYS A 57 18.84 0.48 43.72
C LYS A 57 18.40 -0.71 42.87
N LYS A 58 19.32 -1.30 42.12
CA LYS A 58 19.07 -2.54 41.37
C LYS A 58 18.72 -3.68 42.31
N GLN A 59 19.46 -3.83 43.44
CA GLN A 59 19.17 -4.86 44.43
C GLN A 59 17.78 -4.67 45.05
N GLU A 60 17.42 -3.43 45.43
CA GLU A 60 16.09 -3.11 45.95
C GLU A 60 14.96 -3.47 44.97
N LEU A 61 15.13 -3.11 43.70
CA LEU A 61 14.13 -3.43 42.66
C LEU A 61 14.04 -4.94 42.40
N THR A 62 15.15 -5.65 42.44
CA THR A 62 15.17 -7.11 42.30
C THR A 62 14.42 -7.78 43.46
N ALA A 63 14.68 -7.36 44.69
CA ALA A 63 13.97 -7.88 45.86
C ALA A 63 12.45 -7.61 45.81
N LYS A 64 12.06 -6.43 45.30
CA LYS A 64 10.64 -6.09 45.06
C LYS A 64 10.01 -7.00 44.00
N LEU A 65 10.72 -7.28 42.93
CA LEU A 65 10.25 -8.19 41.87
C LEU A 65 10.08 -9.60 42.41
N ASP A 66 11.06 -10.11 43.19
CA ASP A 66 10.99 -11.44 43.79
C ASP A 66 9.82 -11.59 44.75
N SER A 67 9.51 -10.52 45.52
CA SER A 67 8.31 -10.48 46.40
C SER A 67 7.01 -10.56 45.61
N ILE A 68 6.93 -9.87 44.49
CA ILE A 68 5.75 -9.93 43.60
C ILE A 68 5.59 -11.33 43.00
N LEU A 69 6.67 -11.92 42.52
CA LEU A 69 6.67 -13.30 41.96
C LEU A 69 6.28 -14.34 43.01
N ALA A 70 6.73 -14.19 44.26
CA ALA A 70 6.32 -15.04 45.37
C ALA A 70 4.81 -15.00 45.60
N GLY A 71 4.18 -13.82 45.49
CA GLY A 71 2.72 -13.66 45.62
C GLY A 71 1.91 -14.41 44.53
N TYR A 72 2.43 -14.56 43.32
CA TYR A 72 1.81 -15.39 42.31
C TYR A 72 1.95 -16.88 42.63
N LYS A 73 3.10 -17.32 43.13
CA LYS A 73 3.32 -18.71 43.57
C LYS A 73 2.38 -19.10 44.72
N GLU A 74 2.17 -18.22 45.69
CA GLU A 74 1.22 -18.44 46.80
C GLU A 74 -0.22 -18.64 46.29
N LYS A 75 -0.59 -17.91 45.24
CA LYS A 75 -1.91 -18.03 44.56
C LYS A 75 -2.00 -19.26 43.64
N ARG A 76 -0.94 -20.06 43.53
CA ARG A 76 -0.81 -21.19 42.59
C ARG A 76 -1.05 -20.78 41.12
N GLU A 77 -0.69 -19.56 40.76
CA GLU A 77 -0.73 -19.06 39.41
C GLU A 77 0.64 -19.28 38.75
N GLU A 78 0.68 -20.01 37.62
CA GLU A 78 1.91 -20.21 36.86
C GLU A 78 2.10 -19.03 35.92
N LEU A 79 3.34 -18.54 35.79
CA LEU A 79 3.72 -17.46 34.88
C LEU A 79 4.60 -18.02 33.76
N ASN A 80 4.36 -17.60 32.53
CA ASN A 80 5.27 -17.87 31.41
C ASN A 80 6.46 -16.88 31.42
N GLU A 81 7.38 -17.05 30.46
CA GLU A 81 8.55 -16.16 30.30
C GLU A 81 8.21 -14.69 30.09
N LYS A 82 6.98 -14.40 29.65
CA LYS A 82 6.45 -13.03 29.46
C LYS A 82 5.69 -12.51 30.69
N PHE A 83 5.75 -13.20 31.83
CA PHE A 83 5.02 -12.88 33.06
C PHE A 83 3.48 -12.90 32.88
N GLU A 84 2.95 -13.68 31.92
CA GLU A 84 1.51 -13.89 31.76
C GLU A 84 1.06 -15.11 32.57
N VAL A 85 -0.10 -15.01 33.22
CA VAL A 85 -0.69 -16.14 33.97
C VAL A 85 -1.15 -17.22 32.99
N VAL A 86 -0.67 -18.46 33.23
CA VAL A 86 -1.00 -19.61 32.36
C VAL A 86 -1.78 -20.64 33.18
N SER A 87 -2.83 -21.19 32.57
CA SER A 87 -3.58 -22.30 33.13
C SER A 87 -3.85 -23.35 32.03
N GLY A 88 -3.43 -24.59 32.28
CA GLY A 88 -3.58 -25.68 31.31
C GLY A 88 -2.88 -25.42 29.97
N GLY A 89 -1.73 -24.72 29.96
CA GLY A 89 -0.95 -24.39 28.77
C GLY A 89 -1.51 -23.22 27.95
N LYS A 90 -2.56 -22.55 28.41
CA LYS A 90 -3.14 -21.38 27.74
C LYS A 90 -3.03 -20.13 28.62
N VAL A 91 -2.75 -18.98 28.01
CA VAL A 91 -2.74 -17.70 28.71
C VAL A 91 -4.16 -17.36 29.19
N VAL A 92 -4.25 -17.05 30.51
CA VAL A 92 -5.53 -16.67 31.13
C VAL A 92 -5.79 -15.20 30.84
N THR A 93 -6.71 -14.91 29.96
CA THR A 93 -7.16 -13.55 29.65
C THR A 93 -8.29 -13.14 30.59
N ARG A 94 -8.07 -12.03 31.32
CA ARG A 94 -9.11 -11.40 32.14
C ARG A 94 -9.44 -10.02 31.59
N VAL A 95 -10.71 -9.75 31.34
CA VAL A 95 -11.17 -8.41 30.93
C VAL A 95 -11.05 -7.49 32.16
N ARG A 96 -10.18 -6.49 32.07
CA ARG A 96 -10.03 -5.44 33.09
C ARG A 96 -9.85 -4.08 32.43
N LYS A 97 -10.08 -3.02 33.18
CA LYS A 97 -9.75 -1.68 32.72
C LYS A 97 -8.21 -1.51 32.70
N TYR A 98 -7.70 -0.87 31.67
CA TYR A 98 -6.31 -0.45 31.64
C TYR A 98 -5.99 0.51 32.78
N SER A 99 -4.80 0.36 33.36
CA SER A 99 -4.26 1.35 34.30
C SER A 99 -3.87 2.63 33.51
N LYS A 100 -3.72 3.74 34.25
CA LYS A 100 -3.24 4.98 33.63
C LYS A 100 -1.86 4.82 32.97
N GLU A 101 -1.04 3.98 33.55
CA GLU A 101 0.30 3.68 33.08
C GLU A 101 0.29 2.91 31.76
N GLU A 102 -0.55 1.88 31.67
CA GLU A 102 -0.73 1.10 30.44
C GLU A 102 -1.30 1.95 29.30
N ILE A 103 -2.25 2.85 29.61
CA ILE A 103 -2.79 3.80 28.63
C ILE A 103 -1.67 4.74 28.14
N ASP A 104 -0.88 5.31 29.05
CA ASP A 104 0.23 6.20 28.67
C ASP A 104 1.26 5.48 27.80
N LEU A 105 1.61 4.24 28.15
CA LEU A 105 2.53 3.42 27.35
C LEU A 105 1.99 3.18 25.93
N ALA A 106 0.75 2.74 25.82
CA ALA A 106 0.11 2.48 24.52
C ALA A 106 0.08 3.76 23.66
N VAL A 107 -0.34 4.88 24.23
CA VAL A 107 -0.42 6.18 23.55
C VAL A 107 0.97 6.65 23.10
N ARG A 108 2.00 6.53 23.95
CA ARG A 108 3.37 6.94 23.59
C ARG A 108 4.01 6.04 22.55
N ARG A 109 3.76 4.72 22.61
CA ARG A 109 4.23 3.78 21.59
C ARG A 109 3.71 4.20 20.23
N VAL A 110 2.40 4.43 20.10
CA VAL A 110 1.80 4.82 18.81
C VAL A 110 2.22 6.20 18.38
N SER A 111 2.33 7.17 19.32
CA SER A 111 2.76 8.54 18.99
C SER A 111 4.17 8.58 18.40
N ARG A 112 5.05 7.68 18.84
CA ARG A 112 6.38 7.51 18.26
C ARG A 112 6.33 6.96 16.85
N ILE A 113 5.52 5.91 16.64
CA ILE A 113 5.35 5.26 15.34
C ILE A 113 4.91 6.29 14.29
N VAL A 114 3.88 7.09 14.60
CA VAL A 114 3.37 8.10 13.66
C VAL A 114 4.09 9.45 13.77
N LYS A 115 5.18 9.54 14.54
CA LYS A 115 6.03 10.75 14.69
C LYS A 115 5.28 12.00 15.17
N ILE A 116 4.35 11.85 16.15
CA ILE A 116 3.61 12.96 16.76
C ILE A 116 3.97 13.24 18.21
N GLY A 117 5.01 12.61 18.74
CA GLY A 117 5.41 12.74 20.15
C GLY A 117 5.54 14.19 20.65
N MET A 118 6.04 15.08 19.80
CA MET A 118 6.21 16.52 20.11
C MET A 118 4.88 17.29 20.19
N PHE A 119 3.80 16.72 19.67
CA PHE A 119 2.49 17.38 19.56
C PHE A 119 1.44 16.84 20.54
N MET A 120 1.83 15.91 21.41
CA MET A 120 0.93 15.22 22.35
C MET A 120 0.12 16.14 23.24
N ASN A 121 0.65 17.34 23.55
CA ASN A 121 0.01 18.33 24.43
C ASN A 121 -0.72 19.44 23.65
N ARG A 122 -0.84 19.33 22.31
CA ARG A 122 -1.54 20.30 21.48
C ARG A 122 -2.99 19.89 21.22
N TYR A 123 -3.85 20.89 21.07
CA TYR A 123 -5.22 20.67 20.63
C TYR A 123 -5.28 20.44 19.11
N PRO A 124 -6.29 19.73 18.62
CA PRO A 124 -6.44 19.45 17.18
C PRO A 124 -6.41 20.70 16.29
N ALA A 125 -6.96 21.82 16.75
CA ALA A 125 -6.94 23.10 16.02
C ALA A 125 -5.53 23.70 15.85
N GLU A 126 -4.56 23.28 16.65
CA GLU A 126 -3.16 23.74 16.60
C GLU A 126 -2.29 22.85 15.71
N LEU A 127 -2.89 21.83 15.09
CA LEU A 127 -2.22 20.85 14.27
C LEU A 127 -2.49 21.10 12.79
N SER A 128 -1.47 20.92 11.94
CA SER A 128 -1.67 20.88 10.49
C SER A 128 -2.52 19.67 10.06
N GLY A 129 -3.14 19.70 8.88
CA GLY A 129 -3.97 18.61 8.39
C GLY A 129 -3.25 17.24 8.40
N GLY A 130 -1.98 17.19 7.98
CA GLY A 130 -1.17 15.98 8.05
C GLY A 130 -0.87 15.52 9.49
N GLN A 131 -0.71 16.44 10.45
CA GLN A 131 -0.55 16.08 11.86
C GLN A 131 -1.86 15.54 12.45
N GLN A 132 -3.00 16.13 12.11
CA GLN A 132 -4.33 15.63 12.51
C GLN A 132 -4.56 14.21 11.98
N GLN A 133 -4.19 13.94 10.74
CA GLN A 133 -4.32 12.62 10.13
C GLN A 133 -3.44 11.58 10.83
N ARG A 134 -2.19 11.92 11.18
CA ARG A 134 -1.33 11.06 12.01
C ARG A 134 -1.93 10.79 13.38
N VAL A 135 -2.56 11.78 14.01
CA VAL A 135 -3.30 11.58 15.27
C VAL A 135 -4.47 10.64 15.08
N ALA A 136 -5.21 10.74 13.97
CA ALA A 136 -6.29 9.81 13.66
C ALA A 136 -5.78 8.37 13.51
N ILE A 137 -4.68 8.15 12.79
CA ILE A 137 -4.04 6.84 12.67
C ILE A 137 -3.58 6.33 14.05
N ALA A 138 -2.93 7.17 14.86
CA ALA A 138 -2.50 6.80 16.21
C ALA A 138 -3.67 6.35 17.10
N ARG A 139 -4.80 7.07 17.02
CA ARG A 139 -6.01 6.75 17.79
C ARG A 139 -6.57 5.37 17.44
N THR A 140 -6.54 4.98 16.18
CA THR A 140 -7.00 3.65 15.74
C THR A 140 -6.03 2.54 16.10
N LEU A 141 -4.74 2.83 16.17
CA LEU A 141 -3.69 1.86 16.51
C LEU A 141 -3.51 1.65 18.02
N ALA A 142 -3.81 2.66 18.85
CA ALA A 142 -3.56 2.60 20.29
C ALA A 142 -4.24 1.44 21.02
N PRO A 143 -5.46 0.97 20.63
CA PRO A 143 -6.09 -0.21 21.22
C PRO A 143 -5.49 -1.55 20.78
N GLU A 144 -4.47 -1.57 19.91
CA GLU A 144 -3.87 -2.77 19.31
C GLU A 144 -4.90 -3.72 18.67
N PRO A 145 -5.72 -3.25 17.72
CA PRO A 145 -6.78 -4.05 17.13
C PRO A 145 -6.19 -5.19 16.28
N GLN A 146 -6.88 -6.34 16.22
CA GLN A 146 -6.52 -7.43 15.32
C GLN A 146 -6.82 -7.10 13.85
N VAL A 147 -7.85 -6.29 13.61
CA VAL A 147 -8.23 -5.79 12.28
C VAL A 147 -8.34 -4.27 12.32
N LEU A 148 -7.68 -3.61 11.41
CA LEU A 148 -7.64 -2.16 11.28
C LEU A 148 -8.23 -1.75 9.94
N PHE A 149 -9.25 -0.89 9.97
CA PHE A 149 -9.86 -0.31 8.78
C PHE A 149 -9.36 1.13 8.60
N MET A 150 -8.85 1.42 7.42
CA MET A 150 -8.35 2.73 7.03
C MET A 150 -8.96 3.15 5.70
N ASP A 151 -9.65 4.28 5.70
CA ASP A 151 -10.25 4.86 4.50
C ASP A 151 -9.45 6.10 4.09
N GLU A 152 -8.76 6.00 2.96
CA GLU A 152 -7.88 7.03 2.39
C GLU A 152 -6.95 7.73 3.40
N PRO A 153 -6.19 6.98 4.23
CA PRO A 153 -5.50 7.59 5.37
C PRO A 153 -4.32 8.48 4.99
N LEU A 154 -3.89 8.51 3.73
CA LEU A 154 -2.75 9.32 3.28
C LEU A 154 -3.14 10.40 2.26
N SER A 155 -4.42 10.54 1.91
CA SER A 155 -4.90 11.44 0.84
C SER A 155 -4.53 12.92 1.06
N ASN A 156 -4.54 13.39 2.32
CA ASN A 156 -4.29 14.79 2.67
C ASN A 156 -2.81 15.09 3.03
N LEU A 157 -1.89 14.18 2.71
CA LEU A 157 -0.47 14.36 2.96
C LEU A 157 0.27 14.82 1.70
N ASP A 158 1.31 15.64 1.89
CA ASP A 158 2.24 15.94 0.81
C ASP A 158 3.03 14.69 0.35
N ALA A 159 3.59 14.72 -0.86
CA ALA A 159 4.22 13.56 -1.49
C ALA A 159 5.36 12.95 -0.65
N LYS A 160 6.20 13.80 -0.03
CA LYS A 160 7.32 13.33 0.81
C LYS A 160 6.81 12.63 2.06
N LEU A 161 5.86 13.26 2.73
CA LEU A 161 5.26 12.73 3.95
C LEU A 161 4.47 11.46 3.67
N ARG A 162 3.75 11.39 2.54
CA ARG A 162 3.02 10.20 2.09
C ARG A 162 3.97 9.02 1.91
N LEU A 163 5.14 9.23 1.28
CA LEU A 163 6.14 8.19 1.11
C LEU A 163 6.69 7.69 2.47
N GLU A 164 7.02 8.61 3.39
CA GLU A 164 7.47 8.24 4.74
C GLU A 164 6.40 7.43 5.49
N MET A 165 5.14 7.84 5.41
CA MET A 165 4.04 7.15 6.08
C MET A 165 3.76 5.76 5.48
N ARG A 166 3.95 5.54 4.18
CA ARG A 166 3.86 4.19 3.58
C ARG A 166 4.87 3.25 4.22
N TYR A 167 6.13 3.65 4.35
CA TYR A 167 7.15 2.82 5.03
C TYR A 167 6.80 2.53 6.48
N GLU A 168 6.29 3.53 7.21
CA GLU A 168 5.88 3.34 8.61
C GLU A 168 4.68 2.40 8.73
N LEU A 169 3.69 2.48 7.83
CA LEU A 169 2.53 1.57 7.81
C LEU A 169 2.95 0.13 7.47
N GLN A 170 3.86 -0.07 6.52
CA GLN A 170 4.42 -1.40 6.24
C GLN A 170 5.11 -1.98 7.47
N ARG A 171 5.96 -1.18 8.12
CA ARG A 171 6.66 -1.61 9.33
C ARG A 171 5.69 -1.96 10.45
N LEU A 172 4.67 -1.14 10.65
CA LEU A 172 3.59 -1.38 11.61
C LEU A 172 2.86 -2.69 11.36
N HIS A 173 2.47 -2.93 10.12
CA HIS A 173 1.81 -4.18 9.75
C HIS A 173 2.66 -5.41 10.15
N VAL A 174 3.96 -5.38 9.86
CA VAL A 174 4.89 -6.46 10.24
C VAL A 174 5.05 -6.55 11.76
N GLU A 175 5.21 -5.42 12.46
CA GLU A 175 5.42 -5.39 13.91
C GLU A 175 4.18 -5.83 14.71
N THR A 176 2.98 -5.46 14.26
CA THR A 176 1.73 -5.77 14.97
C THR A 176 1.16 -7.12 14.61
N GLY A 177 1.42 -7.63 13.41
CA GLY A 177 0.76 -8.83 12.86
C GLY A 177 -0.74 -8.67 12.66
N SER A 178 -1.28 -7.45 12.76
CA SER A 178 -2.70 -7.15 12.59
C SER A 178 -3.10 -7.18 11.11
N THR A 179 -4.35 -7.48 10.83
CA THR A 179 -4.89 -7.38 9.47
C THR A 179 -5.28 -5.94 9.17
N PHE A 180 -4.73 -5.36 8.09
CA PHE A 180 -5.05 -4.02 7.64
C PHE A 180 -6.00 -4.11 6.43
N VAL A 181 -7.15 -3.47 6.54
CA VAL A 181 -8.06 -3.23 5.42
C VAL A 181 -7.92 -1.77 5.04
N TYR A 182 -7.31 -1.53 3.89
CA TYR A 182 -6.89 -0.22 3.44
C TYR A 182 -7.64 0.16 2.16
N VAL A 183 -8.44 1.21 2.21
CA VAL A 183 -9.14 1.74 1.04
C VAL A 183 -8.37 2.93 0.49
N THR A 184 -8.09 2.93 -0.78
CA THR A 184 -7.40 4.02 -1.48
C THR A 184 -7.77 4.06 -2.96
N HIS A 185 -7.71 5.23 -3.55
CA HIS A 185 -7.73 5.43 -5.00
C HIS A 185 -6.30 5.58 -5.58
N ASP A 186 -5.29 5.69 -4.75
CA ASP A 186 -3.88 5.77 -5.18
C ASP A 186 -3.33 4.36 -5.45
N GLN A 187 -3.11 4.07 -6.73
CA GLN A 187 -2.57 2.79 -7.17
C GLN A 187 -1.19 2.48 -6.57
N MET A 188 -0.34 3.50 -6.38
CA MET A 188 0.99 3.31 -5.80
C MET A 188 0.90 2.89 -4.33
N GLU A 189 -0.10 3.39 -3.59
CA GLU A 189 -0.37 2.93 -2.23
C GLU A 189 -0.80 1.47 -2.23
N ALA A 190 -1.78 1.12 -3.06
CA ALA A 190 -2.26 -0.25 -3.16
C ALA A 190 -1.14 -1.23 -3.56
N MET A 191 -0.37 -0.90 -4.60
CA MET A 191 0.72 -1.75 -5.11
C MET A 191 1.87 -1.94 -4.12
N THR A 192 2.15 -0.93 -3.27
CA THR A 192 3.29 -0.97 -2.36
C THR A 192 2.94 -1.47 -0.95
N LEU A 193 1.72 -1.26 -0.48
CA LEU A 193 1.31 -1.61 0.88
C LEU A 193 0.61 -2.96 0.98
N ALA A 194 -0.15 -3.36 -0.05
CA ALA A 194 -1.02 -4.50 0.06
C ALA A 194 -0.28 -5.85 -0.13
N THR A 195 -0.70 -6.86 0.59
CA THR A 195 -0.40 -8.26 0.31
C THR A 195 -1.40 -8.84 -0.71
N LYS A 196 -2.63 -8.31 -0.72
CA LYS A 196 -3.66 -8.58 -1.72
C LYS A 196 -4.44 -7.32 -2.04
N ILE A 197 -4.74 -7.12 -3.32
CA ILE A 197 -5.56 -6.03 -3.82
C ILE A 197 -6.94 -6.57 -4.15
N CYS A 198 -7.97 -5.93 -3.61
CA CYS A 198 -9.37 -6.14 -3.96
C CYS A 198 -9.81 -4.99 -4.86
N LEU A 199 -9.88 -5.23 -6.16
CA LEU A 199 -10.30 -4.24 -7.12
C LEU A 199 -11.81 -4.32 -7.33
N ILE A 200 -12.50 -3.19 -7.09
CA ILE A 200 -13.95 -3.09 -7.18
C ILE A 200 -14.33 -2.02 -8.20
N ASN A 201 -15.27 -2.34 -9.08
CA ASN A 201 -15.88 -1.39 -9.99
C ASN A 201 -17.41 -1.49 -9.87
N ASN A 202 -18.06 -0.35 -9.67
CA ASN A 202 -19.53 -0.26 -9.53
C ASN A 202 -20.12 -1.28 -8.51
N GLY A 203 -19.41 -1.55 -7.40
CA GLY A 203 -19.83 -2.49 -6.38
C GLY A 203 -19.55 -3.97 -6.72
N VAL A 204 -18.94 -4.26 -7.87
CA VAL A 204 -18.59 -5.61 -8.32
C VAL A 204 -17.11 -5.86 -8.14
N LEU A 205 -16.78 -7.01 -7.56
CA LEU A 205 -15.41 -7.49 -7.46
C LEU A 205 -14.87 -7.83 -8.86
N GLN A 206 -13.80 -7.15 -9.27
CA GLN A 206 -13.16 -7.39 -10.56
C GLN A 206 -11.99 -8.37 -10.44
N GLN A 207 -11.14 -8.19 -9.42
CA GLN A 207 -10.01 -9.08 -9.15
C GLN A 207 -9.60 -8.99 -7.68
N TYR A 208 -9.17 -10.13 -7.10
CA TYR A 208 -8.63 -10.21 -5.74
C TYR A 208 -7.39 -11.08 -5.72
N GLU A 209 -6.22 -10.45 -5.87
CA GLU A 209 -4.94 -11.13 -5.99
C GLU A 209 -3.77 -10.30 -5.43
N ALA A 210 -2.57 -10.89 -5.43
CA ALA A 210 -1.34 -10.17 -5.09
C ALA A 210 -1.08 -9.02 -6.09
N PRO A 211 -0.48 -7.89 -5.65
CA PRO A 211 -0.27 -6.71 -6.49
C PRO A 211 0.36 -7.00 -7.86
N LEU A 212 1.46 -7.74 -7.88
CA LEU A 212 2.14 -8.09 -9.14
C LEU A 212 1.29 -8.98 -10.05
N THR A 213 0.42 -9.82 -9.50
CA THR A 213 -0.51 -10.64 -10.29
C THR A 213 -1.59 -9.78 -10.92
N VAL A 214 -2.16 -8.84 -10.15
CA VAL A 214 -3.16 -7.88 -10.68
C VAL A 214 -2.59 -7.07 -11.85
N TYR A 215 -1.33 -6.64 -11.74
CA TYR A 215 -0.64 -5.89 -12.79
C TYR A 215 -0.31 -6.73 -14.02
N SER A 216 0.27 -7.92 -13.83
CA SER A 216 0.81 -8.75 -14.93
C SER A 216 -0.24 -9.68 -15.55
N ARG A 217 -1.29 -10.04 -14.82
CA ARG A 217 -2.35 -10.98 -15.24
C ARG A 217 -3.72 -10.40 -14.88
N PRO A 218 -4.14 -9.29 -15.50
CA PRO A 218 -5.46 -8.72 -15.26
C PRO A 218 -6.55 -9.66 -15.76
N ASN A 219 -7.64 -9.80 -14.98
CA ASN A 219 -8.74 -10.69 -15.31
C ASN A 219 -9.61 -10.18 -16.47
N ASN A 220 -9.62 -8.86 -16.69
CA ASN A 220 -10.40 -8.24 -17.74
C ASN A 220 -9.78 -6.91 -18.18
N LEU A 221 -10.36 -6.29 -19.21
CA LEU A 221 -9.86 -5.02 -19.79
C LEU A 221 -9.93 -3.86 -18.80
N PHE A 222 -10.95 -3.83 -17.94
CA PHE A 222 -11.06 -2.80 -16.90
C PHE A 222 -9.88 -2.86 -15.93
N VAL A 223 -9.55 -4.03 -15.42
CA VAL A 223 -8.39 -4.20 -14.53
C VAL A 223 -7.10 -3.82 -15.23
N ALA A 224 -6.95 -4.21 -16.50
CA ALA A 224 -5.79 -3.90 -17.30
C ALA A 224 -5.58 -2.39 -17.46
N ASP A 225 -6.65 -1.65 -17.72
CA ASP A 225 -6.64 -0.19 -17.89
C ASP A 225 -6.45 0.53 -16.56
N PHE A 226 -7.21 0.12 -15.54
CA PHE A 226 -7.22 0.78 -14.25
C PHE A 226 -5.88 0.68 -13.53
N VAL A 227 -5.16 -0.45 -13.67
CA VAL A 227 -3.91 -0.70 -12.94
C VAL A 227 -2.70 -0.44 -13.81
N GLY A 228 -1.93 0.57 -13.45
CA GLY A 228 -0.72 1.03 -14.12
C GLY A 228 -0.75 2.53 -14.41
N ASN A 229 0.40 3.19 -14.24
CA ASN A 229 0.58 4.60 -14.58
C ASN A 229 1.95 4.77 -15.28
N PRO A 230 1.94 5.04 -16.59
CA PRO A 230 0.76 5.21 -17.48
C PRO A 230 -0.09 3.93 -17.67
N SER A 231 -1.35 4.12 -18.14
CA SER A 231 -2.26 3.02 -18.46
C SER A 231 -1.73 2.15 -19.59
N ILE A 232 -2.26 0.94 -19.68
CA ILE A 232 -1.96 -0.02 -20.75
C ILE A 232 -2.39 0.54 -22.12
N ASN A 233 -1.66 0.21 -23.18
CA ASN A 233 -2.10 0.49 -24.53
C ASN A 233 -3.00 -0.64 -25.03
N PHE A 234 -4.19 -0.32 -25.49
CA PHE A 234 -5.06 -1.26 -26.19
C PHE A 234 -4.86 -1.14 -27.69
N ILE A 235 -4.74 -2.27 -28.35
CA ILE A 235 -4.58 -2.39 -29.79
C ILE A 235 -5.54 -3.45 -30.29
N GLU A 236 -6.46 -3.06 -31.16
CA GLU A 236 -7.32 -4.01 -31.86
C GLU A 236 -6.49 -4.85 -32.80
N ALA A 237 -6.74 -6.15 -32.81
CA ALA A 237 -5.99 -7.11 -33.58
C ALA A 237 -6.91 -8.18 -34.18
N ARG A 238 -6.52 -8.63 -35.34
CA ARG A 238 -7.06 -9.82 -35.99
C ARG A 238 -5.90 -10.75 -36.33
N GLY A 239 -6.03 -12.05 -36.07
CA GLY A 239 -4.91 -12.93 -36.31
C GLY A 239 -5.25 -14.38 -36.41
N VAL A 240 -4.25 -15.13 -36.89
CA VAL A 240 -4.31 -16.58 -37.07
C VAL A 240 -3.16 -17.22 -36.32
N GLN A 241 -3.45 -18.32 -35.65
CA GLN A 241 -2.44 -19.09 -34.92
C GLN A 241 -1.73 -20.06 -35.87
N ASN A 242 -0.39 -20.01 -35.80
CA ASN A 242 0.49 -20.92 -36.55
C ASN A 242 0.68 -22.24 -35.79
N GLU A 243 1.12 -23.28 -36.48
CA GLU A 243 1.43 -24.61 -35.91
C GLU A 243 2.44 -24.55 -34.76
N ASN A 244 3.36 -23.58 -34.78
CA ASN A 244 4.35 -23.37 -33.72
C ASN A 244 3.82 -22.60 -32.50
N GLY A 245 2.50 -22.28 -32.44
CA GLY A 245 1.85 -21.57 -31.37
C GLY A 245 1.98 -20.05 -31.43
N SER A 246 2.74 -19.49 -32.37
CA SER A 246 2.78 -18.04 -32.58
C SER A 246 1.54 -17.56 -33.35
N LEU A 247 1.20 -16.27 -33.20
CA LEU A 247 0.10 -15.63 -33.91
C LEU A 247 0.67 -14.65 -34.93
N ASP A 248 0.20 -14.74 -36.18
CA ASP A 248 0.41 -13.69 -37.16
C ASP A 248 -0.78 -12.74 -37.06
N VAL A 249 -0.53 -11.52 -36.60
CA VAL A 249 -1.57 -10.54 -36.27
C VAL A 249 -1.52 -9.35 -37.19
N THR A 250 -2.69 -8.84 -37.50
CA THR A 250 -2.89 -7.56 -38.20
C THR A 250 -3.36 -6.55 -37.17
N ILE A 251 -2.64 -5.44 -37.05
CA ILE A 251 -2.86 -4.38 -36.06
C ILE A 251 -2.75 -3.00 -36.74
N LEU A 252 -3.17 -1.94 -36.08
CA LEU A 252 -2.89 -0.55 -36.44
C LEU A 252 -3.00 -0.26 -37.96
N ASP A 253 -4.21 -0.32 -38.49
CA ASP A 253 -4.53 -0.08 -39.91
C ASP A 253 -3.84 -1.07 -40.88
N GLY A 254 -3.84 -2.35 -40.55
CA GLY A 254 -3.40 -3.40 -41.47
C GLY A 254 -1.93 -3.73 -41.41
N ARG A 255 -1.19 -3.22 -40.45
CA ARG A 255 0.22 -3.59 -40.22
C ARG A 255 0.33 -5.01 -39.69
N LYS A 256 1.27 -5.74 -40.21
CA LYS A 256 1.52 -7.12 -39.82
C LYS A 256 2.54 -7.18 -38.68
N ALA A 257 2.22 -7.94 -37.65
CA ALA A 257 3.09 -8.23 -36.53
C ALA A 257 3.01 -9.71 -36.16
N LYS A 258 4.02 -10.19 -35.45
CA LYS A 258 4.04 -11.54 -34.91
C LYS A 258 3.97 -11.50 -33.41
N PHE A 259 2.97 -12.18 -32.84
CA PHE A 259 2.83 -12.33 -31.41
C PHE A 259 3.26 -13.74 -30.99
N VAL A 260 4.18 -13.84 -30.04
CA VAL A 260 4.65 -15.11 -29.49
C VAL A 260 4.21 -15.18 -28.03
N PRO A 261 3.17 -15.96 -27.70
CA PRO A 261 2.72 -16.09 -26.33
C PRO A 261 3.79 -16.77 -25.47
N LYS A 262 3.97 -16.32 -24.25
CA LYS A 262 4.88 -16.93 -23.26
C LYS A 262 4.38 -18.28 -22.74
N GLU A 263 3.08 -18.44 -22.66
CA GLU A 263 2.41 -19.67 -22.24
C GLU A 263 1.66 -20.26 -23.45
N HIS A 264 1.37 -21.55 -23.40
CA HIS A 264 0.62 -22.19 -24.48
C HIS A 264 -0.77 -21.54 -24.59
N LEU A 265 -1.05 -20.96 -25.74
CA LEU A 265 -2.34 -20.38 -26.10
C LEU A 265 -2.96 -21.24 -27.22
N ASP A 266 -4.21 -21.60 -27.08
CA ASP A 266 -5.05 -22.13 -28.13
C ASP A 266 -6.10 -21.06 -28.49
N LEU A 267 -5.90 -20.39 -29.62
CA LEU A 267 -6.72 -19.25 -30.02
C LEU A 267 -8.17 -19.65 -30.31
N LEU A 268 -8.40 -20.83 -30.91
CA LEU A 268 -9.74 -21.30 -31.23
C LEU A 268 -10.53 -21.63 -29.95
N ARG A 269 -9.85 -22.26 -29.01
CA ARG A 269 -10.44 -22.53 -27.69
C ARG A 269 -10.73 -21.22 -26.96
N TRP A 270 -9.81 -20.26 -27.02
CA TRP A 270 -10.01 -18.95 -26.40
C TRP A 270 -11.22 -18.21 -26.97
N PHE A 271 -11.41 -18.19 -28.28
CA PHE A 271 -12.62 -17.63 -28.91
C PHE A 271 -13.88 -18.34 -28.45
N THR A 272 -13.87 -19.67 -28.38
CA THR A 272 -15.02 -20.48 -27.93
C THR A 272 -15.38 -20.17 -26.48
N GLU A 273 -14.40 -20.04 -25.60
CA GLU A 273 -14.60 -19.70 -24.19
C GLU A 273 -15.07 -18.24 -24.04
N ARG A 274 -14.55 -17.29 -24.81
CA ARG A 274 -15.03 -15.90 -24.87
C ARG A 274 -16.52 -15.85 -25.24
N ASP A 275 -16.88 -16.43 -26.38
CA ASP A 275 -18.24 -16.38 -26.91
C ASP A 275 -19.23 -17.07 -25.96
N LYS A 276 -18.81 -18.14 -25.28
CA LYS A 276 -19.60 -18.79 -24.26
C LYS A 276 -19.80 -17.89 -23.04
N ASN A 277 -18.75 -17.24 -22.54
CA ASN A 277 -18.85 -16.34 -21.39
C ASN A 277 -19.77 -15.14 -21.70
N GLU A 278 -19.67 -14.56 -22.89
CA GLU A 278 -20.55 -13.48 -23.34
C GLU A 278 -22.03 -13.93 -23.42
N ALA A 279 -22.28 -15.15 -23.91
CA ALA A 279 -23.61 -15.70 -23.96
C ALA A 279 -24.19 -16.00 -22.56
N ASP A 280 -23.37 -16.52 -21.66
CA ASP A 280 -23.75 -16.82 -20.27
C ASP A 280 -24.04 -15.50 -19.50
N GLU A 281 -23.23 -14.45 -19.70
CA GLU A 281 -23.45 -13.12 -19.12
C GLU A 281 -24.74 -12.47 -19.67
N ALA A 282 -24.99 -12.57 -20.98
CA ALA A 282 -26.20 -12.05 -21.61
C ALA A 282 -27.46 -12.78 -21.10
N ALA A 283 -27.39 -14.10 -20.92
CA ALA A 283 -28.48 -14.90 -20.37
C ALA A 283 -28.79 -14.51 -18.91
N HIS A 284 -27.75 -14.36 -18.10
CA HIS A 284 -27.87 -13.94 -16.70
C HIS A 284 -28.47 -12.52 -16.58
N HIS A 285 -28.06 -11.62 -17.46
CA HIS A 285 -28.64 -10.28 -17.55
C HIS A 285 -30.13 -10.31 -17.89
N GLN A 286 -30.56 -11.14 -18.85
CA GLN A 286 -31.96 -11.30 -19.20
C GLN A 286 -32.80 -11.86 -18.04
N GLU A 287 -32.28 -12.83 -17.29
CA GLU A 287 -32.94 -13.37 -16.10
C GLU A 287 -33.13 -12.31 -15.01
N GLN A 288 -32.09 -11.48 -14.76
CA GLN A 288 -32.16 -10.39 -13.78
C GLN A 288 -33.16 -9.29 -14.19
N MET A 289 -33.25 -8.98 -15.47
CA MET A 289 -34.24 -8.02 -15.98
C MET A 289 -35.68 -8.52 -15.86
N GLN A 290 -35.92 -9.82 -15.87
CA GLN A 290 -37.23 -10.42 -15.68
C GLN A 290 -37.66 -10.46 -14.20
N ASP A 291 -36.72 -10.45 -13.27
CA ASP A 291 -37.02 -10.45 -11.85
C ASP A 291 -37.31 -9.00 -11.37
N LYS A 292 -38.56 -8.59 -11.47
CA LYS A 292 -39.05 -7.23 -11.12
C LYS A 292 -38.81 -6.78 -9.68
N LYS A 293 -38.24 -7.64 -8.83
CA LYS A 293 -37.89 -7.33 -7.43
C LYS A 293 -36.48 -6.78 -7.25
N SER A 294 -35.59 -6.96 -8.20
CA SER A 294 -34.25 -6.37 -8.17
C SER A 294 -34.21 -5.06 -8.96
N VAL A 295 -34.82 -4.02 -8.40
CA VAL A 295 -34.72 -2.63 -8.95
C VAL A 295 -33.37 -1.98 -8.57
N GLU A 296 -32.42 -2.67 -8.08
CA GLU A 296 -31.03 -2.28 -8.17
C GLU A 296 -30.61 -2.49 -9.62
N LYS A 297 -30.72 -1.41 -10.41
CA LYS A 297 -29.89 -1.26 -11.62
C LYS A 297 -28.48 -1.59 -11.20
N SER A 298 -28.10 -2.84 -11.33
CA SER A 298 -26.73 -3.21 -11.07
C SER A 298 -25.94 -2.57 -12.20
N ASN A 299 -25.07 -1.61 -11.88
CA ASN A 299 -24.02 -1.16 -12.76
C ASN A 299 -23.08 -2.32 -13.22
N LYS A 300 -23.49 -3.57 -12.95
CA LYS A 300 -22.82 -4.80 -13.32
C LYS A 300 -22.82 -5.06 -14.81
N ASP A 301 -23.78 -4.49 -15.51
CA ASP A 301 -24.07 -4.79 -16.90
C ASP A 301 -23.48 -3.75 -17.87
N GLU A 302 -22.76 -2.77 -17.38
CA GLU A 302 -22.03 -1.83 -18.23
C GLU A 302 -20.77 -2.51 -18.79
N VAL A 303 -20.81 -2.82 -20.07
CA VAL A 303 -19.64 -3.29 -20.81
C VAL A 303 -18.55 -2.24 -20.71
N PHE A 304 -17.38 -2.62 -20.20
CA PHE A 304 -16.23 -1.72 -20.12
C PHE A 304 -15.82 -1.27 -21.52
N LYS A 305 -15.82 0.03 -21.74
CA LYS A 305 -15.34 0.66 -22.97
C LYS A 305 -13.89 1.05 -22.79
N TYR A 306 -13.02 0.52 -23.63
CA TYR A 306 -11.62 0.89 -23.65
C TYR A 306 -11.38 2.03 -24.65
N HIS A 307 -10.27 2.75 -24.47
CA HIS A 307 -9.90 3.88 -25.31
C HIS A 307 -8.65 3.55 -26.13
N ILE A 308 -8.71 3.79 -27.43
CA ILE A 308 -7.57 3.73 -28.34
C ILE A 308 -7.22 5.15 -28.75
N ALA A 309 -6.11 5.67 -28.22
CA ALA A 309 -5.70 7.04 -28.43
C ALA A 309 -5.29 7.30 -29.89
N ARG A 310 -5.83 8.36 -30.50
CA ARG A 310 -5.55 8.80 -31.87
C ARG A 310 -5.13 10.26 -31.93
N VAL A 311 -4.44 10.66 -33.00
CA VAL A 311 -3.96 12.04 -33.19
C VAL A 311 -5.10 13.04 -33.37
N ASN A 312 -6.16 12.64 -34.10
CA ASN A 312 -7.34 13.45 -34.37
C ASN A 312 -8.53 12.80 -33.67
N GLU A 313 -8.68 13.04 -32.37
CA GLU A 313 -9.85 12.58 -31.63
C GLU A 313 -10.91 13.67 -31.62
N ASP A 314 -12.13 13.29 -31.95
CA ASP A 314 -13.30 14.10 -31.61
C ASP A 314 -13.60 13.93 -30.12
N ASP A 315 -13.80 15.03 -29.40
CA ASP A 315 -14.05 15.05 -27.93
C ASP A 315 -15.23 14.15 -27.49
N TYR A 316 -16.03 13.66 -28.41
CA TYR A 316 -17.19 12.79 -28.16
C TYR A 316 -16.92 11.29 -28.36
N ALA A 317 -15.77 10.91 -28.92
CA ALA A 317 -15.43 9.53 -29.27
C ALA A 317 -14.38 8.91 -28.31
N LEU A 318 -14.39 9.30 -27.05
CA LEU A 318 -13.34 8.95 -26.09
C LEU A 318 -13.31 7.48 -25.65
N GLN A 319 -14.33 6.67 -25.98
CA GLN A 319 -14.40 5.27 -25.53
C GLN A 319 -14.86 4.37 -26.67
N GLU A 320 -14.06 3.38 -26.99
CA GLU A 320 -14.36 2.36 -27.98
C GLU A 320 -15.22 1.26 -27.35
N ALA A 321 -16.26 0.84 -28.06
CA ALA A 321 -16.95 -0.39 -27.70
C ALA A 321 -16.05 -1.58 -28.08
N PRO A 322 -16.07 -2.69 -27.33
CA PRO A 322 -15.32 -3.87 -27.71
C PRO A 322 -15.72 -4.32 -29.11
N VAL A 323 -14.71 -4.66 -29.90
CA VAL A 323 -14.95 -5.20 -31.24
C VAL A 323 -15.49 -6.61 -31.08
N ILE A 324 -16.67 -6.83 -31.63
CA ILE A 324 -17.38 -8.12 -31.52
C ILE A 324 -17.44 -8.74 -32.91
N THR A 325 -16.32 -9.25 -33.36
CA THR A 325 -16.32 -10.18 -34.50
C THR A 325 -15.65 -11.49 -34.06
N ASN A 326 -16.02 -12.59 -34.71
CA ASN A 326 -15.53 -13.93 -34.34
C ASN A 326 -14.00 -14.11 -34.47
N GLU A 327 -13.29 -13.15 -35.06
CA GLU A 327 -11.86 -13.24 -35.37
C GLU A 327 -11.05 -12.12 -34.71
N ASP A 328 -11.71 -11.17 -34.04
CA ASP A 328 -11.02 -10.00 -33.48
C ASP A 328 -10.76 -10.19 -31.97
N PHE A 329 -9.67 -9.62 -31.54
CA PHE A 329 -9.27 -9.58 -30.11
C PHE A 329 -8.51 -8.29 -29.82
N VAL A 330 -8.33 -7.99 -28.54
CA VAL A 330 -7.58 -6.83 -28.09
C VAL A 330 -6.25 -7.27 -27.50
N ILE A 331 -5.18 -6.65 -27.96
CA ILE A 331 -3.85 -6.82 -27.39
C ILE A 331 -3.60 -5.69 -26.40
N GLY A 332 -3.32 -6.03 -25.15
CA GLY A 332 -2.86 -5.08 -24.13
C GLY A 332 -1.34 -5.02 -24.08
N VAL A 333 -0.77 -3.84 -24.29
CA VAL A 333 0.68 -3.63 -24.22
C VAL A 333 1.02 -2.65 -23.12
N ARG A 334 1.71 -3.10 -22.08
CA ARG A 334 2.17 -2.22 -21.02
C ARG A 334 3.18 -1.21 -21.56
N PRO A 335 3.19 0.05 -21.09
CA PRO A 335 4.09 1.09 -21.59
C PRO A 335 5.57 0.74 -21.53
N GLU A 336 6.00 0.04 -20.50
CA GLU A 336 7.38 -0.42 -20.32
C GLU A 336 7.77 -1.60 -21.23
N ALA A 337 6.79 -2.24 -21.86
CA ALA A 337 7.06 -3.31 -22.84
C ALA A 337 7.36 -2.76 -24.24
N LEU A 338 7.08 -1.50 -24.50
CA LEU A 338 7.47 -0.86 -25.75
C LEU A 338 8.97 -0.56 -25.74
N GLN A 339 9.66 -1.10 -26.74
CA GLN A 339 11.11 -0.91 -26.88
C GLN A 339 11.38 -0.14 -28.15
N LEU A 340 12.16 0.94 -28.04
CA LEU A 340 12.69 1.65 -29.20
C LEU A 340 13.96 0.95 -29.66
N HIS A 341 14.01 0.55 -30.93
CA HIS A 341 15.09 -0.24 -31.48
C HIS A 341 15.52 0.29 -32.85
N ASP A 342 16.82 0.19 -33.18
CA ASP A 342 17.35 0.60 -34.49
C ASP A 342 17.13 -0.45 -35.59
N GLY A 343 16.49 -1.57 -35.25
CA GLY A 343 16.34 -2.76 -36.14
C GLY A 343 14.93 -2.88 -36.74
N ALA A 344 14.43 -4.11 -36.77
CA ALA A 344 13.09 -4.41 -37.27
C ALA A 344 12.04 -3.97 -36.25
N GLY A 345 11.03 -3.24 -36.68
CA GLY A 345 9.94 -2.74 -35.83
C GLY A 345 8.92 -1.98 -36.65
N LEU A 346 7.99 -1.33 -35.95
CA LEU A 346 7.04 -0.43 -36.57
C LEU A 346 7.63 0.97 -36.64
N ASP A 347 7.57 1.60 -37.81
CA ASP A 347 8.00 2.99 -37.97
C ASP A 347 7.05 3.91 -37.21
N GLY A 348 7.58 4.76 -36.36
CA GLY A 348 6.85 5.71 -35.54
C GLY A 348 7.58 7.03 -35.38
N VAL A 349 6.88 8.02 -34.87
CA VAL A 349 7.40 9.36 -34.59
C VAL A 349 7.11 9.73 -33.15
N ILE A 350 8.08 10.29 -32.45
CA ILE A 350 7.88 10.84 -31.10
C ILE A 350 6.88 12.01 -31.18
N TYR A 351 5.69 11.82 -30.67
CA TYR A 351 4.65 12.84 -30.57
C TYR A 351 4.79 13.71 -29.33
N GLY A 352 5.24 13.13 -28.23
CA GLY A 352 5.51 13.82 -26.98
C GLY A 352 6.51 13.06 -26.12
N ALA A 353 7.27 13.77 -25.27
CA ALA A 353 8.20 13.19 -24.33
C ALA A 353 8.19 13.96 -23.02
N MET A 354 8.07 13.25 -21.90
CA MET A 354 8.07 13.79 -20.54
C MET A 354 9.15 13.08 -19.72
N PRO A 355 10.37 13.63 -19.65
CA PRO A 355 11.43 13.06 -18.84
C PRO A 355 11.21 13.35 -17.35
N THR A 356 11.37 12.33 -16.50
CA THR A 356 11.31 12.47 -15.02
C THR A 356 12.68 12.37 -14.36
N GLY A 357 13.75 12.18 -15.15
CA GLY A 357 15.13 12.02 -14.68
C GLY A 357 15.58 10.57 -14.57
N MET A 358 14.73 9.64 -14.16
CA MET A 358 15.01 8.19 -14.14
C MET A 358 14.44 7.47 -15.36
N GLU A 359 13.37 8.00 -15.90
CA GLU A 359 12.63 7.45 -17.03
C GLU A 359 12.07 8.59 -17.87
N SER A 360 11.66 8.26 -19.09
CA SER A 360 10.93 9.17 -19.97
C SER A 360 9.64 8.50 -20.39
N THR A 361 8.50 9.12 -20.07
CA THR A 361 7.23 8.74 -20.68
C THR A 361 7.14 9.38 -22.06
N ILE A 362 6.97 8.55 -23.07
CA ILE A 362 6.89 8.98 -24.47
C ILE A 362 5.53 8.65 -25.05
N LYS A 363 5.00 9.53 -25.92
CA LYS A 363 3.90 9.23 -26.80
C LYS A 363 4.44 9.02 -28.20
N LEU A 364 4.16 7.85 -28.78
CA LEU A 364 4.56 7.44 -30.11
C LEU A 364 3.37 7.53 -31.06
N ARG A 365 3.54 8.23 -32.15
CA ARG A 365 2.58 8.25 -33.23
C ARG A 365 2.94 7.16 -34.27
N ILE A 366 2.01 6.26 -34.52
CA ILE A 366 2.12 5.21 -35.54
C ILE A 366 0.89 5.29 -36.45
N GLY A 367 1.03 5.92 -37.61
CA GLY A 367 -0.13 6.32 -38.39
C GLY A 367 -0.97 7.36 -37.66
N ASP A 368 -2.25 7.09 -37.45
CA ASP A 368 -3.14 7.91 -36.64
C ASP A 368 -3.19 7.52 -35.17
N PHE A 369 -2.57 6.41 -34.78
CA PHE A 369 -2.59 5.90 -33.40
C PHE A 369 -1.51 6.53 -32.53
N LEU A 370 -1.84 6.69 -31.24
CA LEU A 370 -0.92 7.15 -30.21
C LEU A 370 -0.70 6.04 -29.18
N LEU A 371 0.54 5.56 -29.07
CA LEU A 371 0.94 4.60 -28.05
C LEU A 371 1.79 5.28 -26.99
N THR A 372 1.57 4.92 -25.74
CA THR A 372 2.37 5.41 -24.61
C THR A 372 3.46 4.40 -24.28
N GLY A 373 4.72 4.84 -24.22
CA GLY A 373 5.87 4.05 -23.82
C GLY A 373 6.57 4.64 -22.60
N VAL A 374 7.24 3.81 -21.83
CA VAL A 374 8.13 4.21 -20.73
C VAL A 374 9.53 3.67 -21.04
N VAL A 375 10.48 4.58 -21.18
CA VAL A 375 11.87 4.25 -21.47
C VAL A 375 12.72 4.63 -20.27
N PHE A 376 13.43 3.67 -19.71
CA PHE A 376 14.33 3.89 -18.58
C PHE A 376 15.66 4.48 -19.04
N GLY A 377 16.18 5.42 -18.26
CA GLY A 377 17.45 6.10 -18.51
C GLY A 377 17.30 7.59 -18.87
N ASN A 378 18.45 8.25 -19.09
CA ASN A 378 18.53 9.69 -19.35
C ASN A 378 18.46 10.07 -20.83
N THR A 379 17.82 9.28 -21.68
CA THR A 379 17.74 9.56 -23.12
C THR A 379 16.74 10.70 -23.35
N ALA A 380 17.20 11.77 -23.97
CA ALA A 380 16.33 12.87 -24.36
C ALA A 380 15.75 12.60 -25.75
N TYR A 381 14.45 12.43 -25.83
CA TYR A 381 13.73 12.29 -27.10
C TYR A 381 13.21 13.65 -27.58
N LYS A 382 13.31 13.88 -28.88
CA LYS A 382 12.78 15.11 -29.51
C LYS A 382 11.44 14.84 -30.18
N ILE A 383 10.51 15.76 -30.04
CA ILE A 383 9.23 15.72 -30.76
C ILE A 383 9.55 15.78 -32.27
N GLY A 384 8.91 14.90 -33.05
CA GLY A 384 9.17 14.73 -34.47
C GLY A 384 10.32 13.78 -34.81
N GLN A 385 11.03 13.24 -33.81
CA GLN A 385 12.08 12.23 -34.03
C GLN A 385 11.47 10.92 -34.54
N GLU A 386 12.00 10.42 -35.65
CA GLU A 386 11.64 9.10 -36.17
C GLU A 386 12.30 8.01 -35.31
N VAL A 387 11.54 6.97 -35.03
CA VAL A 387 11.96 5.83 -34.21
C VAL A 387 11.31 4.55 -34.69
N LYS A 388 11.88 3.43 -34.32
CA LYS A 388 11.32 2.11 -34.59
C LYS A 388 11.10 1.32 -33.32
#